data_b403627f0da69b06113d9125abcfaa41
#
_entry.id   b403627f0da69b06113d9125abcfaa41
#
_cell.length_a   1.000
_cell.length_b   1.000
_cell.length_c   1.000
_cell.angle_alpha   90.00
_cell.angle_beta   90.00
_cell.angle_gamma   90.00
#
_symmetry.space_group_name_H-M   'P 1'
#
loop_
_entity.id
_entity.type
_entity.pdbx_description
1 polymer ?
#
loop_
_entity_poly.entity_id
_entity_poly.type
_entity_poly.pdbx_seq_one_letter_code
_entity_poly.pdbx_strand_id
1 'polypeptide(L)'
;MLLRLVFWLVALAPLAWWLDREQSVGRFQRVDELFLDFLVANSREKLTTPDPAAKKDDVLLIRLDPAERDEYAGWPAQPLDWQMILKGLREAENAVIVIPEPLSWGKPSPEFIPALAESMVPLSSLVLGVEAQYAENFTGPAFTGGLDEVIPRFVKAAGDLHLAPAFSALITAPDEQLRRHGELGILIEKRLPYVLRENDTFMPGVLAQALARHTRTPYATHRLLLGPGAGAYLQNGLFVPLQNNGEAAFDAKTEVHSINALDFLSGGLADALTDENKARIKRAKIIVIGTDDKTQPTAARAHAQALASILGLPRLRVLDRMEQIILWSLAALAGLWIVMRTPREKAPMRGFLFIFLTIVAGFLAFQTTLLWFPPTMPVALLSASAIVGSLVGRRHAS
;
A
#
# COMPACT_ATOMS: atom_id res chain seq x y z
N MET A 1 -4.91 -18.93 48.38
CA MET A 1 -5.31 -17.98 47.38
C MET A 1 -4.17 -16.99 47.05
N LEU A 2 -3.63 -16.32 48.02
CA LEU A 2 -2.55 -15.35 47.86
C LEU A 2 -1.29 -15.94 47.18
N LEU A 3 -0.84 -17.14 47.60
CA LEU A 3 0.31 -17.80 46.99
C LEU A 3 0.16 -18.05 45.49
N ARG A 4 -1.02 -18.37 45.00
CA ARG A 4 -1.30 -18.58 43.57
C ARG A 4 -1.25 -17.27 42.80
N LEU A 5 -1.80 -16.21 43.38
CA LEU A 5 -1.73 -14.87 42.79
C LEU A 5 -0.28 -14.44 42.67
N VAL A 6 0.50 -14.58 43.73
CA VAL A 6 1.94 -14.24 43.70
C VAL A 6 2.67 -15.06 42.64
N PHE A 7 2.44 -16.38 42.60
CA PHE A 7 3.10 -17.23 41.62
C PHE A 7 2.71 -16.89 40.19
N TRP A 8 1.45 -16.56 39.96
CA TRP A 8 0.96 -16.08 38.64
C TRP A 8 1.60 -14.77 38.25
N LEU A 9 1.65 -13.77 39.16
CA LEU A 9 2.30 -12.49 38.89
C LEU A 9 3.80 -12.64 38.60
N VAL A 10 4.51 -13.44 39.41
CA VAL A 10 5.95 -13.70 39.21
C VAL A 10 6.23 -14.40 37.88
N ALA A 11 5.35 -15.27 37.43
CA ALA A 11 5.50 -15.96 36.15
C ALA A 11 5.11 -15.07 34.94
N LEU A 12 4.01 -14.33 35.05
CA LEU A 12 3.45 -13.61 33.92
C LEU A 12 4.04 -12.21 33.70
N ALA A 13 4.44 -11.51 34.75
CA ALA A 13 4.99 -10.14 34.57
C ALA A 13 6.32 -10.14 33.78
N PRO A 14 7.31 -11.00 34.08
CA PRO A 14 8.52 -11.11 33.28
C PRO A 14 8.22 -11.61 31.85
N LEU A 15 7.29 -12.57 31.71
CA LEU A 15 6.90 -13.08 30.42
C LEU A 15 6.24 -12.00 29.56
N ALA A 16 5.28 -11.24 30.12
CA ALA A 16 4.62 -10.17 29.41
C ALA A 16 5.61 -9.09 28.97
N TRP A 17 6.54 -8.71 29.85
CA TRP A 17 7.61 -7.77 29.50
C TRP A 17 8.52 -8.30 28.39
N TRP A 18 8.94 -9.55 28.48
CA TRP A 18 9.76 -10.19 27.47
C TRP A 18 9.03 -10.29 26.13
N LEU A 19 7.76 -10.72 26.13
CA LEU A 19 6.93 -10.81 24.92
C LEU A 19 6.72 -9.44 24.27
N ASP A 20 6.44 -8.38 25.05
CA ASP A 20 6.29 -7.02 24.51
C ASP A 20 7.59 -6.54 23.85
N ARG A 21 8.74 -6.83 24.47
CA ARG A 21 10.05 -6.54 23.89
C ARG A 21 10.28 -7.32 22.59
N GLU A 22 10.01 -8.62 22.57
CA GLU A 22 10.21 -9.46 21.38
C GLU A 22 9.24 -9.08 20.26
N GLN A 23 8.03 -8.68 20.60
CA GLN A 23 7.05 -8.16 19.62
C GLN A 23 7.50 -6.82 19.05
N SER A 24 8.06 -5.93 19.88
CA SER A 24 8.58 -4.63 19.42
C SER A 24 9.79 -4.77 18.47
N VAL A 25 10.57 -5.86 18.62
CA VAL A 25 11.68 -6.23 17.72
C VAL A 25 11.19 -7.00 16.47
N GLY A 26 9.90 -7.36 16.41
CA GLY A 26 9.29 -8.05 15.27
C GLY A 26 9.53 -9.56 15.20
N ARG A 27 10.04 -10.21 16.27
CA ARG A 27 10.30 -11.67 16.26
C ARG A 27 9.04 -12.52 16.07
N PHE A 28 7.91 -12.06 16.57
CA PHE A 28 6.62 -12.75 16.40
C PHE A 28 5.85 -12.30 15.16
N GLN A 29 6.37 -11.33 14.43
CA GLN A 29 5.70 -10.74 13.28
C GLN A 29 5.30 -11.81 12.25
N ARG A 30 6.14 -12.81 12.01
CA ARG A 30 5.84 -13.87 11.05
C ARG A 30 4.60 -14.69 11.42
N VAL A 31 4.40 -14.98 12.71
CA VAL A 31 3.23 -15.74 13.19
C VAL A 31 1.96 -14.91 13.07
N ASP A 32 2.03 -13.65 13.50
CA ASP A 32 0.91 -12.72 13.39
C ASP A 32 0.54 -12.48 11.90
N GLU A 33 1.53 -12.37 11.02
CA GLU A 33 1.34 -12.22 9.58
C GLU A 33 0.69 -13.45 8.93
N LEU A 34 1.04 -14.68 9.34
CA LEU A 34 0.37 -15.88 8.84
C LEU A 34 -1.12 -15.90 9.21
N PHE A 35 -1.46 -15.44 10.41
CA PHE A 35 -2.85 -15.33 10.82
C PHE A 35 -3.57 -14.23 10.02
N LEU A 36 -2.93 -13.08 9.79
CA LEU A 36 -3.48 -12.03 8.93
C LEU A 36 -3.74 -12.54 7.51
N ASP A 37 -2.79 -13.30 6.92
CA ASP A 37 -2.97 -13.89 5.59
C ASP A 37 -4.17 -14.82 5.52
N PHE A 38 -4.34 -15.66 6.55
CA PHE A 38 -5.52 -16.52 6.64
C PHE A 38 -6.82 -15.70 6.71
N LEU A 39 -6.85 -14.62 7.50
CA LEU A 39 -8.02 -13.75 7.61
C LEU A 39 -8.34 -13.07 6.27
N VAL A 40 -7.34 -12.52 5.61
CA VAL A 40 -7.49 -11.83 4.32
C VAL A 40 -7.94 -12.81 3.24
N ALA A 41 -7.35 -14.01 3.16
CA ALA A 41 -7.76 -15.02 2.20
C ALA A 41 -9.25 -15.37 2.33
N ASN A 42 -9.76 -15.43 3.58
CA ASN A 42 -11.16 -15.73 3.85
C ASN A 42 -12.10 -14.51 3.78
N SER A 43 -11.57 -13.29 3.65
CA SER A 43 -12.35 -12.04 3.60
C SER A 43 -12.07 -11.22 2.33
N ARG A 44 -11.47 -11.84 1.32
CA ARG A 44 -11.01 -11.15 0.12
C ARG A 44 -12.13 -10.38 -0.58
N GLU A 45 -13.29 -10.98 -0.73
CA GLU A 45 -14.45 -10.34 -1.35
C GLU A 45 -14.78 -9.01 -0.66
N LYS A 46 -14.81 -8.99 0.68
CA LYS A 46 -15.08 -7.79 1.45
C LYS A 46 -14.01 -6.72 1.30
N LEU A 47 -12.74 -7.13 1.21
CA LEU A 47 -11.61 -6.22 1.03
C LEU A 47 -11.52 -5.64 -0.39
N THR A 48 -12.11 -6.30 -1.37
CA THR A 48 -12.12 -5.88 -2.77
C THR A 48 -13.43 -5.22 -3.20
N THR A 49 -14.45 -5.19 -2.33
CA THR A 49 -15.70 -4.49 -2.60
C THR A 49 -15.56 -3.01 -2.23
N PRO A 50 -15.78 -2.08 -3.18
CA PRO A 50 -15.67 -0.66 -2.91
C PRO A 50 -16.60 -0.21 -1.78
N ASP A 51 -16.10 0.68 -0.93
CA ASP A 51 -16.92 1.34 0.08
C ASP A 51 -17.81 2.40 -0.60
N PRO A 52 -19.15 2.28 -0.53
CA PRO A 52 -20.06 3.24 -1.13
C PRO A 52 -19.92 4.65 -0.53
N ALA A 53 -19.32 4.78 0.65
CA ALA A 53 -19.02 6.05 1.29
C ALA A 53 -17.68 6.66 0.85
N ALA A 54 -16.87 5.93 0.07
CA ALA A 54 -15.60 6.45 -0.44
C ALA A 54 -15.83 7.65 -1.37
N LYS A 55 -15.04 8.70 -1.16
CA LYS A 55 -15.16 9.93 -1.94
C LYS A 55 -14.58 9.71 -3.34
N LYS A 56 -15.41 9.84 -4.37
CA LYS A 56 -15.00 9.74 -5.79
C LYS A 56 -14.00 10.82 -6.23
N ASP A 57 -13.87 11.92 -5.48
CA ASP A 57 -13.05 13.10 -5.84
C ASP A 57 -11.57 13.00 -5.40
N ASP A 58 -11.13 11.85 -4.90
CA ASP A 58 -9.75 11.70 -4.41
C ASP A 58 -8.71 11.58 -5.53
N VAL A 59 -9.13 11.20 -6.75
CA VAL A 59 -8.25 11.06 -7.93
C VAL A 59 -8.77 11.91 -9.09
N LEU A 60 -7.88 12.69 -9.69
CA LEU A 60 -8.13 13.54 -10.84
C LEU A 60 -7.23 13.13 -12.01
N LEU A 61 -7.78 13.11 -13.22
CA LEU A 61 -7.01 12.91 -14.45
C LEU A 61 -6.88 14.23 -15.21
N ILE A 62 -5.66 14.67 -15.49
CA ILE A 62 -5.38 15.74 -16.45
C ILE A 62 -4.99 15.06 -17.76
N ARG A 63 -5.87 15.17 -18.74
CA ARG A 63 -5.73 14.46 -20.01
C ARG A 63 -5.08 15.34 -21.08
N LEU A 64 -4.05 14.82 -21.73
CA LEU A 64 -3.53 15.31 -23.00
C LEU A 64 -4.25 14.55 -24.11
N ASP A 65 -5.14 15.22 -24.84
CA ASP A 65 -5.96 14.58 -25.87
C ASP A 65 -5.20 14.55 -27.22
N PRO A 66 -4.88 13.36 -27.78
CA PRO A 66 -4.20 13.27 -29.08
C PRO A 66 -5.02 13.87 -30.24
N ALA A 67 -6.34 13.98 -30.09
CA ALA A 67 -7.19 14.63 -31.11
C ALA A 67 -6.97 16.15 -31.18
N GLU A 68 -6.43 16.75 -30.14
CA GLU A 68 -6.16 18.18 -29.99
C GLU A 68 -4.64 18.49 -30.12
N ARG A 69 -3.85 17.56 -30.69
CA ARG A 69 -2.38 17.63 -30.77
C ARG A 69 -1.84 18.91 -31.42
N ASP A 70 -2.62 19.53 -32.31
CA ASP A 70 -2.20 20.75 -33.04
C ASP A 70 -2.27 22.00 -32.15
N GLU A 71 -2.90 21.91 -30.96
CA GLU A 71 -2.99 23.00 -29.98
C GLU A 71 -1.78 23.01 -29.00
N TYR A 72 -0.97 21.96 -29.00
CA TYR A 72 0.25 21.88 -28.19
C TYR A 72 1.45 22.43 -28.97
N ALA A 73 2.52 22.81 -28.25
CA ALA A 73 3.77 23.25 -28.86
C ALA A 73 4.41 22.18 -29.76
N GLY A 74 4.00 20.96 -29.64
CA GLY A 74 4.38 19.81 -30.44
C GLY A 74 3.81 18.51 -29.87
N TRP A 75 3.87 17.43 -30.66
CA TRP A 75 3.35 16.14 -30.21
C TRP A 75 4.43 15.02 -30.29
N PRO A 76 4.67 14.21 -29.23
CA PRO A 76 4.07 14.32 -27.89
C PRO A 76 4.34 15.68 -27.24
N ALA A 77 3.49 16.07 -26.25
CA ALA A 77 3.56 17.37 -25.59
C ALA A 77 4.98 17.74 -25.17
N GLN A 78 5.41 18.94 -25.52
CA GLN A 78 6.78 19.41 -25.38
C GLN A 78 7.06 19.89 -23.93
N PRO A 79 8.32 20.05 -23.51
CA PRO A 79 8.67 20.53 -22.17
C PRO A 79 7.97 21.82 -21.76
N LEU A 80 7.69 22.72 -22.71
CA LEU A 80 6.96 23.96 -22.45
C LEU A 80 5.51 23.70 -22.05
N ASP A 81 4.83 22.79 -22.72
CA ASP A 81 3.44 22.42 -22.40
C ASP A 81 3.38 21.81 -20.98
N TRP A 82 4.27 20.89 -20.68
CA TRP A 82 4.39 20.30 -19.35
C TRP A 82 4.70 21.33 -18.27
N GLN A 83 5.57 22.29 -18.56
CA GLN A 83 5.87 23.39 -17.64
C GLN A 83 4.61 24.19 -17.29
N MET A 84 3.78 24.52 -18.29
CA MET A 84 2.53 25.27 -18.08
C MET A 84 1.54 24.47 -17.22
N ILE A 85 1.35 23.19 -17.56
CA ILE A 85 0.48 22.28 -16.78
C ILE A 85 0.95 22.20 -15.31
N LEU A 86 2.24 21.92 -15.06
CA LEU A 86 2.76 21.79 -13.71
C LEU A 86 2.71 23.09 -12.91
N LYS A 87 2.90 24.24 -13.56
CA LYS A 87 2.70 25.56 -12.93
C LYS A 87 1.26 25.78 -12.46
N GLY A 88 0.28 25.29 -13.24
CA GLY A 88 -1.14 25.36 -12.87
C GLY A 88 -1.52 24.48 -11.68
N LEU A 89 -0.67 23.52 -11.34
CA LEU A 89 -0.90 22.59 -10.22
C LEU A 89 -0.24 23.02 -8.89
N ARG A 90 0.38 24.19 -8.83
CA ARG A 90 1.02 24.69 -7.60
C ARG A 90 0.06 24.80 -6.40
N GLU A 91 -1.22 25.00 -6.65
CA GLU A 91 -2.23 25.05 -5.58
C GLU A 91 -2.60 23.65 -5.03
N ALA A 92 -2.18 22.57 -5.68
CA ALA A 92 -2.38 21.18 -5.24
C ALA A 92 -1.29 20.74 -4.24
N GLU A 93 -1.00 21.54 -3.23
CA GLU A 93 0.14 21.40 -2.31
C GLU A 93 0.27 20.01 -1.65
N ASN A 94 -0.84 19.31 -1.45
CA ASN A 94 -0.87 18.01 -0.78
C ASN A 94 -1.17 16.83 -1.70
N ALA A 95 -1.31 17.06 -3.00
CA ALA A 95 -1.58 16.02 -3.97
C ALA A 95 -0.29 15.29 -4.37
N VAL A 96 -0.41 13.99 -4.60
CA VAL A 96 0.62 13.21 -5.30
C VAL A 96 0.38 13.38 -6.79
N ILE A 97 1.35 13.94 -7.50
CA ILE A 97 1.29 14.09 -8.95
C ILE A 97 1.96 12.88 -9.58
N VAL A 98 1.24 12.20 -10.48
CA VAL A 98 1.69 10.96 -11.12
C VAL A 98 1.71 11.18 -12.63
N ILE A 99 2.86 11.00 -13.23
CA ILE A 99 3.05 11.07 -14.67
C ILE A 99 3.49 9.68 -15.15
N PRO A 100 2.53 8.82 -15.55
CA PRO A 100 2.83 7.45 -15.98
C PRO A 100 3.32 7.40 -17.44
N GLU A 101 4.09 8.40 -17.83
CA GLU A 101 4.72 8.50 -19.13
C GLU A 101 6.17 8.93 -18.90
N PRO A 102 7.13 8.35 -19.65
CA PRO A 102 8.51 8.79 -19.54
C PRO A 102 8.65 10.19 -20.16
N LEU A 103 8.97 11.19 -19.35
CA LEU A 103 9.25 12.55 -19.82
C LEU A 103 10.63 12.59 -20.47
N SER A 104 10.68 12.13 -21.73
CA SER A 104 11.90 12.05 -22.52
C SER A 104 11.65 12.56 -23.92
N TRP A 105 12.47 13.49 -24.37
CA TRP A 105 12.45 14.06 -25.71
C TRP A 105 13.82 13.87 -26.36
N GLY A 106 13.84 13.32 -27.57
CA GLY A 106 15.09 12.96 -28.26
C GLY A 106 16.08 14.12 -28.44
N LYS A 107 15.61 15.32 -28.74
CA LYS A 107 16.38 16.57 -28.82
C LYS A 107 15.47 17.77 -28.55
N PRO A 108 15.01 17.99 -27.32
CA PRO A 108 14.31 19.22 -26.97
C PRO A 108 15.28 20.39 -27.00
N SER A 109 14.75 21.62 -27.11
CA SER A 109 15.58 22.79 -26.84
C SER A 109 16.12 22.70 -25.40
N PRO A 110 17.43 22.75 -25.19
CA PRO A 110 18.05 22.56 -23.86
C PRO A 110 17.53 23.53 -22.81
N GLU A 111 17.02 24.69 -23.24
CA GLU A 111 16.49 25.77 -22.38
C GLU A 111 15.19 25.37 -21.67
N PHE A 112 14.37 24.53 -22.29
CA PHE A 112 13.05 24.19 -21.75
C PHE A 112 13.11 23.09 -20.68
N ILE A 113 14.11 22.20 -20.70
CA ILE A 113 14.28 21.16 -19.67
C ILE A 113 14.57 21.76 -18.29
N PRO A 114 15.52 22.71 -18.12
CA PRO A 114 15.74 23.38 -16.85
C PRO A 114 14.49 24.11 -16.34
N ALA A 115 13.76 24.80 -17.22
CA ALA A 115 12.55 25.51 -16.85
C ALA A 115 11.42 24.55 -16.42
N LEU A 116 11.31 23.39 -17.04
CA LEU A 116 10.41 22.31 -16.62
C LEU A 116 10.84 21.77 -15.25
N ALA A 117 12.13 21.48 -15.04
CA ALA A 117 12.69 21.02 -13.78
C ALA A 117 12.40 22.01 -12.62
N GLU A 118 12.57 23.31 -12.86
CA GLU A 118 12.21 24.36 -11.90
C GLU A 118 10.72 24.34 -11.53
N SER A 119 9.85 24.02 -12.49
CA SER A 119 8.39 23.93 -12.21
C SER A 119 8.02 22.73 -11.36
N MET A 120 8.88 21.70 -11.28
CA MET A 120 8.70 20.52 -10.44
C MET A 120 9.10 20.76 -8.98
N VAL A 121 10.03 21.69 -8.71
CA VAL A 121 10.55 21.97 -7.35
C VAL A 121 9.44 22.24 -6.30
N PRO A 122 8.41 23.06 -6.60
CA PRO A 122 7.36 23.34 -5.61
C PRO A 122 6.38 22.17 -5.38
N LEU A 123 6.45 21.11 -6.20
CA LEU A 123 5.54 19.98 -6.08
C LEU A 123 6.06 19.02 -5.00
N SER A 124 5.31 18.88 -3.92
CA SER A 124 5.75 18.14 -2.73
C SER A 124 5.89 16.62 -2.95
N SER A 125 5.22 16.08 -3.95
CA SER A 125 5.22 14.66 -4.24
C SER A 125 4.96 14.40 -5.72
N LEU A 126 5.98 13.97 -6.43
CA LEU A 126 5.96 13.68 -7.87
C LEU A 126 6.42 12.25 -8.13
N VAL A 127 5.68 11.51 -8.96
CA VAL A 127 6.02 10.17 -9.42
C VAL A 127 6.13 10.20 -10.95
N LEU A 128 7.27 9.77 -11.46
CA LEU A 128 7.58 9.74 -12.89
C LEU A 128 7.67 8.30 -13.39
N GLY A 129 7.06 8.03 -14.53
CA GLY A 129 7.14 6.73 -15.20
C GLY A 129 8.50 6.50 -15.87
N VAL A 130 8.99 5.29 -15.73
CA VAL A 130 10.13 4.73 -16.47
C VAL A 130 9.63 3.54 -17.26
N GLU A 131 9.68 3.61 -18.58
CA GLU A 131 9.21 2.53 -19.43
C GLU A 131 10.17 1.35 -19.43
N ALA A 132 9.63 0.14 -19.25
CA ALA A 132 10.39 -1.09 -19.26
C ALA A 132 9.82 -2.09 -20.28
N GLN A 133 10.69 -2.94 -20.80
CA GLN A 133 10.34 -4.06 -21.64
C GLN A 133 10.01 -5.29 -20.78
N TYR A 134 8.79 -5.79 -20.92
CA TYR A 134 8.37 -7.04 -20.29
C TYR A 134 9.02 -8.24 -20.94
N ALA A 135 9.39 -9.24 -20.13
CA ALA A 135 9.97 -10.49 -20.59
C ALA A 135 9.42 -11.68 -19.81
N GLU A 136 8.53 -12.47 -20.43
CA GLU A 136 7.84 -13.58 -19.76
C GLU A 136 8.78 -14.65 -19.19
N ASN A 137 9.88 -14.94 -19.87
CA ASN A 137 10.82 -15.99 -19.49
C ASN A 137 12.22 -15.45 -19.20
N PHE A 138 12.33 -14.18 -18.84
CA PHE A 138 13.62 -13.57 -18.57
C PHE A 138 14.15 -14.02 -17.21
N THR A 139 15.34 -14.63 -17.19
CA THR A 139 16.02 -15.15 -16.00
C THR A 139 17.36 -14.46 -15.69
N GLY A 140 17.78 -13.55 -16.56
CA GLY A 140 19.02 -12.80 -16.38
C GLY A 140 18.84 -11.52 -15.56
N PRO A 141 19.94 -10.82 -15.23
CA PRO A 141 19.87 -9.48 -14.66
C PRO A 141 19.27 -8.51 -15.70
N ALA A 142 18.31 -7.69 -15.28
CA ALA A 142 17.73 -6.68 -16.14
C ALA A 142 18.74 -5.54 -16.38
N PHE A 143 18.70 -4.97 -17.57
CA PHE A 143 19.48 -3.78 -17.86
C PHE A 143 18.72 -2.53 -17.41
N THR A 144 19.15 -1.92 -16.31
CA THR A 144 18.47 -0.77 -15.68
C THR A 144 18.99 0.58 -16.17
N GLY A 145 20.04 0.59 -16.98
CA GLY A 145 20.65 1.85 -17.44
C GLY A 145 21.24 2.71 -16.34
N GLY A 146 21.60 2.12 -15.18
CA GLY A 146 22.13 2.83 -14.01
C GLY A 146 21.05 3.48 -13.12
N LEU A 147 19.78 3.11 -13.26
CA LEU A 147 18.68 3.61 -12.43
C LEU A 147 18.35 2.72 -11.22
N ASP A 148 19.00 1.59 -11.10
CA ASP A 148 18.80 0.59 -10.04
C ASP A 148 19.07 1.13 -8.62
N GLU A 149 19.93 2.12 -8.48
CA GLU A 149 20.18 2.81 -7.20
C GLU A 149 19.10 3.83 -6.83
N VAL A 150 18.34 4.32 -7.82
CA VAL A 150 17.34 5.37 -7.64
C VAL A 150 15.93 4.80 -7.46
N ILE A 151 15.65 3.62 -8.04
CA ILE A 151 14.35 2.95 -7.90
C ILE A 151 14.35 2.18 -6.59
N PRO A 152 13.42 2.48 -5.65
CA PRO A 152 13.35 1.77 -4.38
C PRO A 152 12.95 0.31 -4.56
N ARG A 153 13.17 -0.51 -3.53
CA ARG A 153 12.89 -1.95 -3.55
C ARG A 153 11.99 -2.37 -2.40
N PHE A 154 11.12 -3.33 -2.66
CA PHE A 154 10.35 -3.98 -1.60
C PHE A 154 11.28 -4.86 -0.77
N VAL A 155 11.14 -4.77 0.54
CA VAL A 155 11.94 -5.55 1.50
C VAL A 155 11.23 -6.83 1.92
N LYS A 156 9.88 -6.79 1.99
CA LYS A 156 9.07 -7.90 2.49
C LYS A 156 8.19 -8.44 1.38
N ALA A 157 8.58 -9.56 0.81
CA ALA A 157 7.80 -10.30 -0.17
C ALA A 157 7.63 -11.76 0.27
N ALA A 158 6.46 -12.33 0.03
CA ALA A 158 6.09 -13.70 0.39
C ALA A 158 5.22 -14.33 -0.69
N GLY A 159 5.00 -15.64 -0.61
CA GLY A 159 4.23 -16.40 -1.57
C GLY A 159 5.07 -16.89 -2.76
N ASP A 160 4.44 -17.05 -3.91
CA ASP A 160 5.11 -17.51 -5.14
C ASP A 160 5.74 -16.31 -5.87
N LEU A 161 6.95 -15.99 -5.49
CA LEU A 161 7.67 -14.80 -5.97
C LEU A 161 8.07 -14.89 -7.46
N HIS A 162 8.08 -16.09 -8.02
CA HIS A 162 8.39 -16.28 -9.46
C HIS A 162 7.27 -15.77 -10.36
N LEU A 163 6.06 -15.60 -9.85
CA LEU A 163 4.92 -15.08 -10.61
C LEU A 163 5.04 -13.58 -10.94
N ALA A 164 5.85 -12.82 -10.18
CA ALA A 164 6.04 -11.39 -10.48
C ALA A 164 6.63 -11.21 -11.88
N PRO A 165 6.08 -10.25 -12.67
CA PRO A 165 6.57 -10.03 -14.02
C PRO A 165 8.03 -9.60 -13.99
N ALA A 166 8.85 -10.28 -14.77
CA ALA A 166 10.24 -9.91 -14.98
C ALA A 166 10.34 -8.87 -16.10
N PHE A 167 11.25 -7.93 -15.98
CA PHE A 167 11.60 -7.03 -17.07
C PHE A 167 13.04 -7.29 -17.55
N SER A 168 13.30 -7.06 -18.85
CA SER A 168 14.60 -7.31 -19.48
C SER A 168 15.46 -6.05 -19.59
N ALA A 169 14.83 -4.92 -19.83
CA ALA A 169 15.51 -3.64 -19.96
C ALA A 169 14.57 -2.48 -19.66
N LEU A 170 15.11 -1.37 -19.17
CA LEU A 170 14.47 -0.07 -19.21
C LEU A 170 14.64 0.52 -20.62
N ILE A 171 13.54 0.90 -21.27
CA ILE A 171 13.52 1.43 -22.64
C ILE A 171 13.70 2.93 -22.65
N THR A 172 12.86 3.62 -21.88
CA THR A 172 12.81 5.08 -21.83
C THR A 172 12.69 5.54 -20.39
N ALA A 173 13.53 6.47 -20.00
CA ALA A 173 13.50 7.10 -18.68
C ALA A 173 13.37 8.62 -18.84
N PRO A 174 12.80 9.33 -17.86
CA PRO A 174 12.78 10.78 -17.85
C PRO A 174 14.18 11.37 -18.01
N ASP A 175 14.26 12.58 -18.56
CA ASP A 175 15.52 13.32 -18.65
C ASP A 175 16.23 13.38 -17.28
N GLU A 176 17.57 13.32 -17.29
CA GLU A 176 18.37 13.27 -16.06
C GLU A 176 18.09 14.45 -15.11
N GLN A 177 17.85 15.64 -15.63
CA GLN A 177 17.54 16.80 -14.80
C GLN A 177 16.17 16.66 -14.12
N LEU A 178 15.21 16.00 -14.75
CA LEU A 178 13.87 15.79 -14.19
C LEU A 178 13.82 14.69 -13.12
N ARG A 179 14.66 13.65 -13.27
CA ARG A 179 14.72 12.51 -12.31
C ARG A 179 15.01 12.93 -10.87
N ARG A 180 15.67 14.07 -10.69
CA ARG A 180 16.05 14.59 -9.35
C ARG A 180 14.87 15.17 -8.58
N HIS A 181 13.74 15.42 -9.24
CA HIS A 181 12.58 16.09 -8.68
C HIS A 181 11.39 15.16 -8.42
N GLY A 182 11.48 13.91 -8.87
CA GLY A 182 10.40 12.92 -8.68
C GLY A 182 10.92 11.54 -8.34
N GLU A 183 10.06 10.71 -7.79
CA GLU A 183 10.35 9.29 -7.60
C GLU A 183 10.03 8.50 -8.85
N LEU A 184 10.87 7.52 -9.16
CA LEU A 184 10.73 6.72 -10.35
C LEU A 184 9.89 5.47 -10.07
N GLY A 185 8.88 5.20 -10.90
CA GLY A 185 8.11 3.98 -10.92
C GLY A 185 8.16 3.31 -12.29
N ILE A 186 8.26 1.98 -12.30
CA ILE A 186 8.37 1.24 -13.57
C ILE A 186 6.99 1.14 -14.22
N LEU A 187 6.95 1.43 -15.52
CA LEU A 187 5.80 1.34 -16.40
C LEU A 187 6.03 0.23 -17.44
N ILE A 188 5.00 -0.55 -17.72
CA ILE A 188 4.96 -1.48 -18.85
C ILE A 188 3.74 -1.15 -19.69
N GLU A 189 3.94 -1.07 -21.00
CA GLU A 189 2.85 -0.75 -21.94
C GLU A 189 1.66 -1.72 -21.75
N LYS A 190 0.44 -1.18 -21.66
CA LYS A 190 -0.82 -1.91 -21.54
C LYS A 190 -0.97 -2.80 -20.30
N ARG A 191 -0.08 -2.65 -19.31
CA ARG A 191 -0.14 -3.39 -18.04
C ARG A 191 -0.02 -2.44 -16.85
N LEU A 192 -0.51 -2.86 -15.70
CA LEU A 192 -0.41 -2.11 -14.44
C LEU A 192 0.31 -2.96 -13.38
N PRO A 193 1.62 -3.19 -13.54
CA PRO A 193 2.36 -3.90 -12.53
C PRO A 193 2.44 -3.07 -11.25
N TYR A 194 2.01 -3.65 -10.14
CA TYR A 194 2.28 -3.09 -8.82
C TYR A 194 3.74 -3.35 -8.43
N VAL A 195 4.24 -4.52 -8.85
CA VAL A 195 5.58 -4.99 -8.57
C VAL A 195 6.17 -5.65 -9.82
N LEU A 196 7.46 -5.43 -10.03
CA LEU A 196 8.26 -6.13 -11.04
C LEU A 196 9.45 -6.80 -10.36
N ARG A 197 9.89 -7.89 -10.97
CA ARG A 197 10.99 -8.68 -10.45
C ARG A 197 12.27 -8.44 -11.27
N GLU A 198 13.36 -8.17 -10.55
CA GLU A 198 14.72 -8.25 -11.06
C GLU A 198 15.51 -9.25 -10.21
N ASN A 199 15.77 -10.44 -10.73
CA ASN A 199 16.33 -11.58 -9.97
C ASN A 199 15.48 -11.86 -8.70
N ASP A 200 16.08 -11.71 -7.51
CA ASP A 200 15.42 -11.89 -6.20
C ASP A 200 14.97 -10.57 -5.58
N THR A 201 15.05 -9.47 -6.32
CA THR A 201 14.61 -8.16 -5.86
C THR A 201 13.30 -7.74 -6.54
N PHE A 202 12.53 -6.92 -5.84
CA PHE A 202 11.21 -6.47 -6.27
C PHE A 202 11.16 -4.96 -6.32
N MET A 203 10.90 -4.43 -7.51
CA MET A 203 10.81 -2.99 -7.78
C MET A 203 9.36 -2.55 -7.90
N PRO A 204 9.02 -1.34 -7.45
CA PRO A 204 7.67 -0.82 -7.57
C PRO A 204 7.35 -0.34 -8.99
N GLY A 205 6.14 -0.63 -9.44
CA GLY A 205 5.54 0.07 -10.56
C GLY A 205 5.09 1.49 -10.17
N VAL A 206 4.70 2.29 -11.15
CA VAL A 206 4.17 3.66 -10.95
C VAL A 206 3.02 3.68 -9.95
N LEU A 207 2.12 2.70 -10.02
CA LEU A 207 0.99 2.59 -9.10
C LEU A 207 1.43 2.42 -7.64
N ALA A 208 2.41 1.56 -7.40
CA ALA A 208 2.95 1.32 -6.06
C ALA A 208 3.65 2.57 -5.50
N GLN A 209 4.40 3.28 -6.34
CA GLN A 209 5.01 4.57 -5.98
C GLN A 209 3.96 5.60 -5.59
N ALA A 210 2.92 5.76 -6.41
CA ALA A 210 1.85 6.72 -6.15
C ALA A 210 1.15 6.43 -4.81
N LEU A 211 0.83 5.16 -4.52
CA LEU A 211 0.20 4.75 -3.26
C LEU A 211 1.14 4.91 -2.06
N ALA A 212 2.43 4.57 -2.20
CA ALA A 212 3.41 4.75 -1.13
C ALA A 212 3.54 6.24 -0.74
N ARG A 213 3.59 7.12 -1.72
CA ARG A 213 3.62 8.58 -1.51
C ARG A 213 2.34 9.11 -0.91
N HIS A 214 1.19 8.73 -1.45
CA HIS A 214 -0.10 9.14 -0.92
C HIS A 214 -0.30 8.71 0.54
N THR A 215 0.09 7.49 0.86
CA THR A 215 -0.07 6.94 2.21
C THR A 215 1.09 7.30 3.15
N ARG A 216 2.14 7.91 2.63
CA ARG A 216 3.39 8.23 3.34
C ARG A 216 4.00 7.00 4.03
N THR A 217 3.90 5.85 3.40
CA THR A 217 4.39 4.58 3.94
C THR A 217 5.65 4.15 3.20
N PRO A 218 6.79 3.94 3.89
CA PRO A 218 8.02 3.49 3.24
C PRO A 218 7.91 2.03 2.78
N TYR A 219 8.55 1.66 1.68
CA TYR A 219 8.52 0.30 1.12
C TYR A 219 9.00 -0.79 2.08
N ALA A 220 9.88 -0.45 3.01
CA ALA A 220 10.32 -1.37 4.06
C ALA A 220 9.16 -1.89 4.94
N THR A 221 8.05 -1.16 5.00
CA THR A 221 6.85 -1.51 5.76
C THR A 221 5.75 -2.15 4.91
N HIS A 222 5.86 -2.08 3.58
CA HIS A 222 4.93 -2.76 2.68
C HIS A 222 5.19 -4.26 2.75
N ARG A 223 4.11 -5.03 2.85
CA ARG A 223 4.17 -6.47 2.73
C ARG A 223 3.50 -6.90 1.43
N LEU A 224 4.26 -7.53 0.58
CA LEU A 224 3.81 -8.06 -0.70
C LEU A 224 3.54 -9.57 -0.56
N LEU A 225 2.37 -10.01 -0.97
CA LEU A 225 2.01 -11.42 -1.11
C LEU A 225 1.69 -11.70 -2.58
N LEU A 226 2.33 -12.70 -3.17
CA LEU A 226 2.11 -13.14 -4.55
C LEU A 226 1.51 -14.55 -4.59
N GLY A 227 0.83 -14.87 -5.68
CA GLY A 227 0.13 -16.14 -5.82
C GLY A 227 -1.32 -16.08 -5.30
N PRO A 228 -1.88 -17.21 -4.84
CA PRO A 228 -3.25 -17.25 -4.35
C PRO A 228 -3.46 -16.25 -3.20
N GLY A 229 -4.43 -15.36 -3.35
CA GLY A 229 -4.67 -14.29 -2.38
C GLY A 229 -3.76 -13.06 -2.51
N ALA A 230 -3.05 -12.93 -3.65
CA ALA A 230 -2.10 -11.85 -3.89
C ALA A 230 -2.62 -10.46 -3.51
N GLY A 231 -1.77 -9.69 -2.87
CA GLY A 231 -2.07 -8.33 -2.44
C GLY A 231 -0.87 -7.64 -1.81
N ALA A 232 -0.95 -6.33 -1.68
CA ALA A 232 0.02 -5.56 -0.93
C ALA A 232 -0.66 -4.92 0.29
N TYR A 233 -0.04 -5.08 1.44
CA TYR A 233 -0.49 -4.50 2.70
C TYR A 233 0.35 -3.28 3.01
N LEU A 234 -0.31 -2.14 3.18
CA LEU A 234 0.33 -0.90 3.58
C LEU A 234 0.10 -0.66 5.08
N GLN A 235 1.05 -0.02 5.73
CA GLN A 235 1.01 0.18 7.18
C GLN A 235 -0.23 0.97 7.66
N ASN A 236 -0.81 1.79 6.79
CA ASN A 236 -2.03 2.56 7.08
C ASN A 236 -3.33 1.73 6.97
N GLY A 237 -3.24 0.42 6.83
CA GLY A 237 -4.37 -0.49 6.69
C GLY A 237 -4.95 -0.60 5.29
N LEU A 238 -4.36 0.03 4.27
CA LEU A 238 -4.78 -0.15 2.90
C LEU A 238 -4.32 -1.51 2.39
N PHE A 239 -5.28 -2.31 1.93
CA PHE A 239 -5.01 -3.54 1.18
C PHE A 239 -5.17 -3.25 -0.30
N VAL A 240 -4.11 -3.47 -1.08
CA VAL A 240 -4.11 -3.35 -2.53
C VAL A 240 -4.30 -4.74 -3.12
N PRO A 241 -5.45 -5.06 -3.71
CA PRO A 241 -5.66 -6.36 -4.33
C PRO A 241 -4.79 -6.49 -5.57
N LEU A 242 -4.10 -7.61 -5.69
CA LEU A 242 -3.28 -7.94 -6.85
C LEU A 242 -3.81 -9.20 -7.53
N GLN A 243 -3.52 -9.33 -8.82
CA GLN A 243 -3.57 -10.61 -9.52
C GLN A 243 -2.41 -11.48 -9.02
N ASN A 244 -2.48 -12.79 -9.26
CA ASN A 244 -1.46 -13.72 -8.79
C ASN A 244 -0.04 -13.33 -9.21
N ASN A 245 0.09 -12.67 -10.34
CA ASN A 245 1.36 -12.21 -10.91
C ASN A 245 1.81 -10.82 -10.41
N GLY A 246 1.13 -10.22 -9.46
CA GLY A 246 1.53 -8.90 -8.92
C GLY A 246 1.09 -7.70 -9.74
N GLU A 247 0.25 -7.88 -10.76
CA GLU A 247 -0.46 -6.78 -11.41
C GLU A 247 -1.63 -6.30 -10.55
N ALA A 248 -1.97 -5.02 -10.62
CA ALA A 248 -3.08 -4.47 -9.86
C ALA A 248 -4.42 -5.07 -10.33
N ALA A 249 -5.23 -5.51 -9.38
CA ALA A 249 -6.61 -5.90 -9.62
C ALA A 249 -7.52 -4.71 -9.27
N PHE A 250 -8.20 -4.15 -10.27
CA PHE A 250 -9.06 -2.97 -10.10
C PHE A 250 -10.27 -3.03 -11.02
N ASP A 251 -11.29 -2.23 -10.73
CA ASP A 251 -12.44 -2.09 -11.61
C ASP A 251 -12.16 -1.02 -12.69
N ALA A 252 -11.96 -1.47 -13.92
CA ALA A 252 -11.74 -0.61 -15.08
C ALA A 252 -12.96 0.29 -15.43
N LYS A 253 -14.13 0.05 -14.83
CA LYS A 253 -15.33 0.89 -14.99
C LYS A 253 -15.37 2.04 -13.98
N THR A 254 -14.39 2.12 -13.08
CA THR A 254 -14.31 3.22 -12.12
C THR A 254 -14.23 4.55 -12.85
N GLU A 255 -15.22 5.40 -12.61
CA GLU A 255 -15.25 6.75 -13.19
C GLU A 255 -14.24 7.64 -12.49
N VAL A 256 -13.45 8.37 -13.29
CA VAL A 256 -12.50 9.36 -12.82
C VAL A 256 -12.83 10.70 -13.49
N HIS A 257 -12.86 11.76 -12.69
CA HIS A 257 -13.02 13.10 -13.24
C HIS A 257 -11.77 13.47 -14.04
N SER A 258 -12.00 14.08 -15.22
CA SER A 258 -10.90 14.54 -16.06
C SER A 258 -11.01 16.04 -16.40
N ILE A 259 -9.87 16.70 -16.43
CA ILE A 259 -9.69 18.08 -16.88
C ILE A 259 -8.82 18.04 -18.14
N ASN A 260 -9.13 18.86 -19.13
CA ASN A 260 -8.31 18.96 -20.34
C ASN A 260 -7.00 19.71 -20.01
N ALA A 261 -5.87 19.18 -20.46
CA ALA A 261 -4.57 19.85 -20.32
C ALA A 261 -4.53 21.21 -21.05
N LEU A 262 -5.29 21.40 -22.13
CA LEU A 262 -5.39 22.67 -22.82
C LEU A 262 -5.95 23.80 -21.94
N ASP A 263 -6.77 23.49 -20.95
CA ASP A 263 -7.27 24.48 -19.99
C ASP A 263 -6.12 25.17 -19.20
N PHE A 264 -4.94 24.55 -19.16
CA PHE A 264 -3.74 25.11 -18.55
C PHE A 264 -2.87 25.92 -19.53
N LEU A 265 -3.04 25.68 -20.85
CA LEU A 265 -2.22 26.29 -21.90
C LEU A 265 -2.85 27.57 -22.46
N SER A 266 -4.17 27.66 -22.47
CA SER A 266 -4.89 28.78 -23.03
C SER A 266 -4.91 29.98 -22.09
N GLY A 267 -4.03 30.94 -22.32
CA GLY A 267 -4.23 32.35 -21.94
C GLY A 267 -3.89 32.78 -20.52
N GLY A 268 -2.89 32.20 -19.92
CA GLY A 268 -2.39 32.66 -18.59
C GLY A 268 -3.14 32.03 -17.40
N LEU A 269 -2.43 31.27 -16.68
CA LEU A 269 -2.66 30.34 -15.57
C LEU A 269 -3.88 30.54 -14.65
N ALA A 270 -4.46 31.73 -14.57
CA ALA A 270 -5.54 32.00 -13.62
C ALA A 270 -6.94 32.03 -14.23
N ASP A 271 -7.08 32.35 -15.51
CA ASP A 271 -8.39 32.70 -16.09
C ASP A 271 -9.03 31.61 -16.98
N ALA A 272 -8.24 30.60 -17.41
CA ALA A 272 -8.75 29.53 -18.27
C ALA A 272 -9.42 28.40 -17.48
N LEU A 273 -8.94 28.11 -16.26
CA LEU A 273 -9.54 27.11 -15.39
C LEU A 273 -10.80 27.64 -14.72
N THR A 274 -11.92 26.94 -14.88
CA THR A 274 -13.15 27.26 -14.17
C THR A 274 -12.96 27.14 -12.65
N ASP A 275 -13.72 27.88 -11.87
CA ASP A 275 -13.66 27.81 -10.38
C ASP A 275 -13.95 26.40 -9.88
N GLU A 276 -14.77 25.65 -10.59
CA GLU A 276 -15.04 24.24 -10.29
C GLU A 276 -13.78 23.38 -10.48
N ASN A 277 -13.06 23.55 -11.61
CA ASN A 277 -11.82 22.82 -11.86
C ASN A 277 -10.73 23.19 -10.86
N LYS A 278 -10.59 24.47 -10.50
CA LYS A 278 -9.68 24.92 -9.44
C LYS A 278 -10.01 24.26 -8.10
N ALA A 279 -11.30 24.21 -7.74
CA ALA A 279 -11.73 23.55 -6.51
C ALA A 279 -11.49 22.03 -6.51
N ARG A 280 -11.63 21.38 -7.68
CA ARG A 280 -11.32 19.94 -7.84
C ARG A 280 -9.82 19.67 -7.71
N ILE A 281 -8.97 20.45 -8.36
CA ILE A 281 -7.50 20.36 -8.26
C ILE A 281 -7.07 20.48 -6.79
N LYS A 282 -7.60 21.46 -6.07
CA LYS A 282 -7.29 21.70 -4.66
C LYS A 282 -7.74 20.56 -3.72
N ARG A 283 -8.81 19.84 -4.07
CA ARG A 283 -9.33 18.72 -3.27
C ARG A 283 -8.69 17.38 -3.63
N ALA A 284 -8.15 17.24 -4.83
CA ALA A 284 -7.56 15.99 -5.28
C ALA A 284 -6.40 15.59 -4.39
N LYS A 285 -6.36 14.31 -4.03
CA LYS A 285 -5.24 13.71 -3.30
C LYS A 285 -4.19 13.12 -4.22
N ILE A 286 -4.63 12.64 -5.39
CA ILE A 286 -3.76 12.15 -6.45
C ILE A 286 -4.21 12.80 -7.76
N ILE A 287 -3.26 13.31 -8.51
CA ILE A 287 -3.47 13.88 -9.85
C ILE A 287 -2.62 13.07 -10.83
N VAL A 288 -3.27 12.38 -11.74
CA VAL A 288 -2.59 11.65 -12.82
C VAL A 288 -2.58 12.55 -14.05
N ILE A 289 -1.45 12.69 -14.71
CA ILE A 289 -1.30 13.52 -15.92
C ILE A 289 -0.74 12.64 -17.03
N GLY A 290 -1.35 12.67 -18.19
CA GLY A 290 -0.79 11.97 -19.36
C GLY A 290 -1.75 11.89 -20.52
N THR A 291 -1.26 11.27 -21.59
CA THR A 291 -2.01 11.07 -22.83
C THR A 291 -3.24 10.21 -22.56
N ASP A 292 -4.40 10.70 -23.00
CA ASP A 292 -5.67 9.99 -22.82
C ASP A 292 -6.48 10.05 -24.13
N ASP A 293 -6.44 8.94 -24.87
CA ASP A 293 -7.25 8.72 -26.05
C ASP A 293 -8.63 8.15 -25.65
N LYS A 294 -9.70 8.84 -26.01
CA LYS A 294 -11.07 8.36 -25.74
C LYS A 294 -11.41 7.05 -26.43
N THR A 295 -10.67 6.70 -27.47
CA THR A 295 -10.93 5.50 -28.30
C THR A 295 -10.15 4.27 -27.81
N GLN A 296 -9.07 4.46 -27.04
CA GLN A 296 -8.20 3.37 -26.56
C GLN A 296 -7.82 3.59 -25.09
N PRO A 297 -7.74 2.51 -24.29
CA PRO A 297 -7.25 2.61 -22.93
C PRO A 297 -5.77 3.04 -22.93
N THR A 298 -5.48 4.15 -22.27
CA THR A 298 -4.13 4.69 -22.14
C THR A 298 -3.55 4.38 -20.76
N ALA A 299 -2.24 4.46 -20.63
CA ALA A 299 -1.56 4.26 -19.34
C ALA A 299 -2.07 5.26 -18.28
N ALA A 300 -2.25 6.53 -18.63
CA ALA A 300 -2.70 7.55 -17.70
C ALA A 300 -4.12 7.26 -17.19
N ARG A 301 -5.06 6.95 -18.07
CA ARG A 301 -6.43 6.58 -17.67
C ARG A 301 -6.46 5.33 -16.80
N ALA A 302 -5.73 4.29 -17.20
CA ALA A 302 -5.67 3.04 -16.47
C ALA A 302 -5.09 3.22 -15.05
N HIS A 303 -4.03 4.02 -14.89
CA HIS A 303 -3.49 4.37 -13.57
C HIS A 303 -4.48 5.18 -12.73
N ALA A 304 -5.15 6.17 -13.32
CA ALA A 304 -6.14 6.97 -12.62
C ALA A 304 -7.32 6.11 -12.13
N GLN A 305 -7.84 5.22 -12.97
CA GLN A 305 -8.91 4.28 -12.61
C GLN A 305 -8.48 3.29 -11.53
N ALA A 306 -7.27 2.74 -11.65
CA ALA A 306 -6.73 1.83 -10.64
C ALA A 306 -6.55 2.53 -9.28
N LEU A 307 -5.99 3.74 -9.26
CA LEU A 307 -5.83 4.54 -8.06
C LEU A 307 -7.19 4.88 -7.43
N ALA A 308 -8.16 5.33 -8.22
CA ALA A 308 -9.50 5.64 -7.74
C ALA A 308 -10.21 4.39 -7.18
N SER A 309 -10.11 3.26 -7.88
CA SER A 309 -10.66 1.98 -7.43
C SER A 309 -10.04 1.55 -6.10
N ILE A 310 -8.70 1.56 -6.00
CA ILE A 310 -7.98 1.12 -4.79
C ILE A 310 -8.23 2.06 -3.60
N LEU A 311 -8.25 3.36 -3.82
CA LEU A 311 -8.55 4.33 -2.74
C LEU A 311 -9.99 4.24 -2.26
N GLY A 312 -10.90 3.72 -3.08
CA GLY A 312 -12.28 3.41 -2.73
C GLY A 312 -12.47 2.13 -1.93
N LEU A 313 -11.41 1.34 -1.69
CA LEU A 313 -11.50 0.10 -0.93
C LEU A 313 -11.54 0.35 0.58
N PRO A 314 -12.19 -0.54 1.34
CA PRO A 314 -12.21 -0.45 2.79
C PRO A 314 -10.80 -0.67 3.36
N ARG A 315 -10.53 -0.01 4.49
CA ARG A 315 -9.23 -0.12 5.17
C ARG A 315 -9.30 -1.11 6.32
N LEU A 316 -8.23 -1.87 6.50
CA LEU A 316 -8.03 -2.65 7.70
C LEU A 316 -7.84 -1.71 8.89
N ARG A 317 -8.63 -1.90 9.94
CA ARG A 317 -8.43 -1.22 11.21
C ARG A 317 -7.47 -2.05 12.05
N VAL A 318 -6.28 -1.56 12.26
CA VAL A 318 -5.32 -2.16 13.20
C VAL A 318 -5.57 -1.57 14.58
N LEU A 319 -5.65 -2.42 15.61
CA LEU A 319 -5.76 -1.96 16.99
C LEU A 319 -4.57 -1.05 17.35
N ASP A 320 -4.86 0.10 17.92
CA ASP A 320 -3.83 0.97 18.46
C ASP A 320 -3.18 0.35 19.72
N ARG A 321 -2.11 0.97 20.21
CA ARG A 321 -1.36 0.42 21.35
C ARG A 321 -2.21 0.34 22.64
N MET A 322 -3.11 1.28 22.85
CA MET A 322 -3.99 1.28 24.03
C MET A 322 -5.03 0.16 23.92
N GLU A 323 -5.63 -0.01 22.75
CA GLU A 323 -6.57 -1.10 22.48
C GLU A 323 -5.91 -2.47 22.64
N GLN A 324 -4.65 -2.62 22.18
CA GLN A 324 -3.85 -3.84 22.38
C GLN A 324 -3.60 -4.11 23.87
N ILE A 325 -3.21 -3.11 24.66
CA ILE A 325 -3.01 -3.25 26.10
C ILE A 325 -4.29 -3.68 26.79
N ILE A 326 -5.44 -3.15 26.40
CA ILE A 326 -6.75 -3.58 26.93
C ILE A 326 -6.99 -5.06 26.60
N LEU A 327 -6.76 -5.47 25.37
CA LEU A 327 -6.89 -6.88 24.96
C LEU A 327 -5.98 -7.80 25.75
N TRP A 328 -4.71 -7.41 25.95
CA TRP A 328 -3.74 -8.18 26.76
C TRP A 328 -4.15 -8.27 28.22
N SER A 329 -4.70 -7.17 28.77
CA SER A 329 -5.22 -7.14 30.13
C SER A 329 -6.43 -8.09 30.30
N LEU A 330 -7.32 -8.13 29.32
CA LEU A 330 -8.44 -9.09 29.31
C LEU A 330 -7.93 -10.54 29.24
N ALA A 331 -6.95 -10.84 28.41
CA ALA A 331 -6.33 -12.15 28.33
C ALA A 331 -5.63 -12.52 29.65
N ALA A 332 -4.95 -11.57 30.29
CA ALA A 332 -4.32 -11.77 31.60
C ALA A 332 -5.38 -12.03 32.69
N LEU A 333 -6.49 -11.30 32.72
CA LEU A 333 -7.60 -11.54 33.67
C LEU A 333 -8.25 -12.92 33.47
N ALA A 334 -8.46 -13.31 32.21
CA ALA A 334 -8.94 -14.67 31.90
C ALA A 334 -7.94 -15.73 32.35
N GLY A 335 -6.65 -15.48 32.15
CA GLY A 335 -5.56 -16.34 32.67
C GLY A 335 -5.55 -16.42 34.19
N LEU A 336 -5.70 -15.31 34.89
CA LEU A 336 -5.84 -15.28 36.35
C LEU A 336 -7.04 -16.12 36.81
N TRP A 337 -8.17 -16.00 36.13
CA TRP A 337 -9.35 -16.81 36.44
C TRP A 337 -9.07 -18.33 36.28
N ILE A 338 -8.34 -18.74 35.23
CA ILE A 338 -7.91 -20.13 35.04
C ILE A 338 -7.11 -20.60 36.27
N VAL A 339 -6.09 -19.84 36.69
CA VAL A 339 -5.20 -20.22 37.80
C VAL A 339 -5.94 -20.27 39.15
N MET A 340 -6.86 -19.32 39.40
CA MET A 340 -7.51 -19.17 40.70
C MET A 340 -8.71 -20.09 40.90
N ARG A 341 -9.50 -20.33 39.84
CA ARG A 341 -10.81 -20.99 39.91
C ARG A 341 -10.85 -22.37 39.29
N THR A 342 -9.81 -22.77 38.54
CA THR A 342 -9.83 -24.04 37.81
C THR A 342 -9.07 -25.13 38.57
N PRO A 343 -9.61 -26.38 38.66
CA PRO A 343 -8.86 -27.54 39.08
C PRO A 343 -7.65 -27.79 38.15
N ARG A 344 -6.54 -28.29 38.71
CA ARG A 344 -5.30 -28.53 37.93
C ARG A 344 -5.52 -29.33 36.65
N GLU A 345 -6.28 -30.40 36.74
CA GLU A 345 -6.55 -31.31 35.62
C GLU A 345 -7.32 -30.65 34.48
N LYS A 346 -8.15 -29.63 34.78
CA LYS A 346 -8.98 -28.91 33.81
C LYS A 346 -8.34 -27.61 33.31
N ALA A 347 -7.21 -27.19 33.90
CA ALA A 347 -6.57 -25.94 33.53
C ALA A 347 -6.08 -25.90 32.05
N PRO A 348 -5.46 -26.96 31.49
CA PRO A 348 -5.05 -27.00 30.10
C PRO A 348 -6.26 -26.90 29.15
N MET A 349 -7.34 -27.65 29.43
CA MET A 349 -8.54 -27.62 28.58
C MET A 349 -9.22 -26.24 28.56
N ARG A 350 -9.28 -25.57 29.71
CA ARG A 350 -9.84 -24.23 29.80
C ARG A 350 -8.93 -23.19 29.13
N GLY A 351 -7.60 -23.35 29.28
CA GLY A 351 -6.65 -22.53 28.56
C GLY A 351 -6.84 -22.65 27.05
N PHE A 352 -6.92 -23.88 26.55
CA PHE A 352 -7.21 -24.12 25.13
C PHE A 352 -8.54 -23.50 24.68
N LEU A 353 -9.60 -23.61 25.48
CA LEU A 353 -10.89 -23.02 25.17
C LEU A 353 -10.80 -21.49 25.04
N PHE A 354 -10.10 -20.82 25.98
CA PHE A 354 -9.93 -19.35 25.89
C PHE A 354 -9.07 -18.93 24.71
N ILE A 355 -8.02 -19.69 24.37
CA ILE A 355 -7.21 -19.46 23.16
C ILE A 355 -8.08 -19.59 21.91
N PHE A 356 -8.86 -20.68 21.82
CA PHE A 356 -9.77 -20.91 20.71
C PHE A 356 -10.80 -19.77 20.57
N LEU A 357 -11.43 -19.36 21.69
CA LEU A 357 -12.36 -18.22 21.68
C LEU A 357 -11.69 -16.91 21.25
N THR A 358 -10.45 -16.68 21.63
CA THR A 358 -9.69 -15.49 21.20
C THR A 358 -9.46 -15.50 19.70
N ILE A 359 -9.07 -16.64 19.12
CA ILE A 359 -8.86 -16.80 17.68
C ILE A 359 -10.19 -16.63 16.93
N VAL A 360 -11.25 -17.26 17.40
CA VAL A 360 -12.59 -17.14 16.79
C VAL A 360 -13.11 -15.70 16.89
N ALA A 361 -12.94 -15.04 18.03
CA ALA A 361 -13.32 -13.65 18.20
C ALA A 361 -12.54 -12.73 17.25
N GLY A 362 -11.24 -12.97 17.08
CA GLY A 362 -10.41 -12.27 16.09
C GLY A 362 -10.90 -12.46 14.65
N PHE A 363 -11.22 -13.71 14.30
CA PHE A 363 -11.79 -14.03 12.99
C PHE A 363 -13.13 -13.32 12.76
N LEU A 364 -14.05 -13.38 13.72
CA LEU A 364 -15.36 -12.72 13.62
C LEU A 364 -15.24 -11.20 13.58
N ALA A 365 -14.37 -10.59 14.39
CA ALA A 365 -14.10 -9.15 14.36
C ALA A 365 -13.56 -8.72 13.00
N PHE A 366 -12.64 -9.48 12.43
CA PHE A 366 -12.12 -9.22 11.07
C PHE A 366 -13.23 -9.36 10.02
N GLN A 367 -14.02 -10.41 10.09
CA GLN A 367 -15.14 -10.65 9.17
C GLN A 367 -16.22 -9.56 9.26
N THR A 368 -16.44 -8.96 10.41
CA THR A 368 -17.50 -7.95 10.58
C THR A 368 -17.02 -6.52 10.33
N THR A 369 -15.86 -6.15 10.86
CA THR A 369 -15.38 -4.77 10.93
C THR A 369 -14.00 -4.54 10.31
N LEU A 370 -13.40 -5.56 9.70
CA LEU A 370 -12.00 -5.54 9.21
C LEU A 370 -10.99 -5.17 10.32
N LEU A 371 -11.32 -5.49 11.58
CA LEU A 371 -10.46 -5.22 12.71
C LEU A 371 -9.38 -6.30 12.82
N TRP A 372 -8.13 -5.85 12.77
CA TRP A 372 -6.96 -6.69 12.93
C TRP A 372 -6.25 -6.45 14.27
N PHE A 373 -5.88 -7.52 14.95
CA PHE A 373 -4.94 -7.50 16.07
C PHE A 373 -3.97 -8.68 16.04
N PRO A 374 -2.72 -8.49 16.47
CA PRO A 374 -1.74 -9.57 16.58
C PRO A 374 -2.16 -10.58 17.67
N PRO A 375 -2.40 -11.87 17.33
CA PRO A 375 -2.89 -12.85 18.31
C PRO A 375 -1.82 -13.40 19.24
N THR A 376 -0.53 -13.27 18.88
CA THR A 376 0.57 -13.94 19.59
C THR A 376 0.59 -13.59 21.08
N MET A 377 0.41 -12.32 21.44
CA MET A 377 0.47 -11.87 22.83
C MET A 377 -0.68 -12.45 23.69
N PRO A 378 -1.97 -12.30 23.33
CA PRO A 378 -3.05 -12.91 24.11
C PRO A 378 -2.95 -14.43 24.18
N VAL A 379 -2.55 -15.10 23.09
CA VAL A 379 -2.37 -16.56 23.08
C VAL A 379 -1.26 -17.00 24.02
N ALA A 380 -0.11 -16.31 24.02
CA ALA A 380 1.00 -16.61 24.90
C ALA A 380 0.66 -16.43 26.39
N LEU A 381 -0.05 -15.34 26.75
CA LEU A 381 -0.51 -15.08 28.11
C LEU A 381 -1.48 -16.15 28.62
N LEU A 382 -2.43 -16.57 27.78
CA LEU A 382 -3.39 -17.62 28.09
C LEU A 382 -2.71 -19.00 28.22
N SER A 383 -1.75 -19.30 27.34
CA SER A 383 -0.97 -20.55 27.38
C SER A 383 -0.13 -20.63 28.64
N ALA A 384 0.59 -19.58 29.00
CA ALA A 384 1.37 -19.53 30.24
C ALA A 384 0.49 -19.67 31.48
N SER A 385 -0.69 -19.00 31.48
CA SER A 385 -1.66 -19.10 32.56
C SER A 385 -2.20 -20.55 32.72
N ALA A 386 -2.44 -21.23 31.59
CA ALA A 386 -2.87 -22.63 31.62
C ALA A 386 -1.79 -23.55 32.21
N ILE A 387 -0.51 -23.34 31.85
CA ILE A 387 0.64 -24.06 32.39
C ILE A 387 0.74 -23.81 33.92
N VAL A 388 0.74 -22.54 34.35
CA VAL A 388 0.76 -22.19 35.77
C VAL A 388 -0.43 -22.81 36.51
N GLY A 389 -1.63 -22.75 35.91
CA GLY A 389 -2.84 -23.36 36.48
C GLY A 389 -2.72 -24.87 36.66
N SER A 390 -2.05 -25.56 35.74
CA SER A 390 -1.79 -27.01 35.86
C SER A 390 -0.77 -27.36 36.97
N LEU A 391 0.13 -26.43 37.29
CA LEU A 391 1.16 -26.62 38.33
C LEU A 391 0.64 -26.29 39.75
N VAL A 392 -0.07 -25.15 39.90
CA VAL A 392 -0.48 -24.60 41.19
C VAL A 392 -1.99 -24.55 41.43
N GLY A 393 -2.81 -25.00 40.48
CA GLY A 393 -4.27 -25.02 40.57
C GLY A 393 -4.79 -25.86 41.77
N ARG A 394 -6.09 -25.81 42.04
CA ARG A 394 -6.74 -26.61 43.08
C ARG A 394 -6.59 -28.11 42.79
N ARG A 395 -6.12 -28.91 43.77
CA ARG A 395 -6.33 -30.34 43.70
C ARG A 395 -7.82 -30.63 43.95
N HIS A 396 -8.42 -31.52 43.17
CA HIS A 396 -9.73 -32.04 43.57
C HIS A 396 -9.53 -32.69 44.96
N ALA A 397 -10.26 -32.23 45.97
CA ALA A 397 -10.47 -33.03 47.16
C ALA A 397 -11.30 -34.23 46.69
N SER A 398 -10.63 -35.40 46.56
CA SER A 398 -11.27 -36.70 46.38
C SER A 398 -12.19 -36.97 47.54
#